data_fad6ff4611570073a05602582d4ac530
#
_entry.id   fad6ff4611570073a05602582d4ac530
#
_cell.length_a   1.000
_cell.length_b   1.000
_cell.length_c   1.000
_cell.angle_alpha   90.00
_cell.angle_beta   90.00
_cell.angle_gamma   90.00
#
_symmetry.space_group_name_H-M   'P 1'
#
loop_
_entity.id
_entity.type
_entity.pdbx_description
1 polymer ?
#
loop_
_entity_poly.entity_id
_entity_poly.type
_entity_poly.pdbx_seq_one_letter_code
_entity_poly.pdbx_strand_id
1 'polypeptide(L)'
;MTIVNDGLEQELGHVSNPAELRHIRGLFDESDALMQQIAYDLITGQNVEVDRLTQEALGQGYSAETILDNGLIAGMAVVGIKFRDNIIFVPEVLVAARAMKAGMVYLDPILSASGIEPLGIVVMGTVKGDLHDIGKNLCIMMLRGSGFTVHDLGVDTKPEEFIDAVLEHGAQVLGMSALLTTTMPNMGRTIQAFEDAGMRDEVRIMVGGAPLNQEFSDDMGSDGYGKDAMDCVTLAKRLLGLEEIPKAAPAAT
;
A
#
# COMPACT_ATOMS: atom_id res chain seq x y z
N MET A 1 13.22 -24.24 -0.31
CA MET A 1 12.14 -23.29 -0.31
C MET A 1 10.84 -24.04 -0.34
N THR A 2 10.20 -24.22 0.78
CA THR A 2 9.05 -25.13 0.85
C THR A 2 7.84 -24.36 1.38
N ILE A 3 6.90 -24.03 0.48
CA ILE A 3 5.55 -23.67 0.90
C ILE A 3 4.90 -24.97 1.38
N VAL A 4 4.54 -25.02 2.65
CA VAL A 4 3.93 -26.22 3.26
C VAL A 4 2.40 -26.11 3.33
N ASN A 5 1.84 -24.94 2.99
CA ASN A 5 0.41 -24.72 2.93
C ASN A 5 -0.07 -24.90 1.47
N ASP A 6 -0.79 -25.98 1.20
CA ASP A 6 -1.28 -26.31 -0.15
C ASP A 6 -2.24 -25.24 -0.71
N GLY A 7 -3.03 -24.58 0.15
CA GLY A 7 -3.92 -23.49 -0.23
C GLY A 7 -3.13 -22.25 -0.68
N LEU A 8 -2.09 -21.89 0.07
CA LEU A 8 -1.20 -20.80 -0.30
C LEU A 8 -0.47 -21.08 -1.62
N GLU A 9 -0.01 -22.33 -1.84
CA GLU A 9 0.62 -22.71 -3.10
C GLU A 9 -0.35 -22.55 -4.29
N GLN A 10 -1.64 -22.87 -4.12
CA GLN A 10 -2.66 -22.62 -5.14
C GLN A 10 -2.84 -21.12 -5.42
N GLU A 11 -2.87 -20.29 -4.37
CA GLU A 11 -2.96 -18.83 -4.51
C GLU A 11 -1.75 -18.25 -5.26
N LEU A 12 -0.55 -18.73 -4.97
CA LEU A 12 0.68 -18.36 -5.67
C LEU A 12 0.70 -18.84 -7.14
N GLY A 13 0.02 -19.94 -7.45
CA GLY A 13 -0.13 -20.45 -8.82
C GLY A 13 -0.82 -19.47 -9.79
N HIS A 14 -1.52 -18.47 -9.28
CA HIS A 14 -2.13 -17.40 -10.08
C HIS A 14 -1.14 -16.29 -10.47
N VAL A 15 0.04 -16.23 -9.86
CA VAL A 15 1.07 -15.21 -10.18
C VAL A 15 1.80 -15.63 -11.43
N SER A 16 1.49 -14.98 -12.55
CA SER A 16 2.00 -15.35 -13.89
C SER A 16 3.43 -14.86 -14.15
N ASN A 17 3.87 -13.79 -13.50
CA ASN A 17 5.22 -13.25 -13.68
C ASN A 17 6.26 -14.02 -12.84
N PRO A 18 7.25 -14.71 -13.47
CA PRO A 18 8.22 -15.53 -12.74
C PRO A 18 9.13 -14.73 -11.79
N ALA A 19 9.41 -13.46 -12.08
CA ALA A 19 10.22 -12.63 -11.21
C ALA A 19 9.44 -12.24 -9.94
N GLU A 20 8.18 -11.86 -10.08
CA GLU A 20 7.28 -11.56 -8.97
C GLU A 20 6.99 -12.80 -8.13
N LEU A 21 6.75 -13.94 -8.78
CA LEU A 21 6.56 -15.20 -8.06
C LEU A 21 7.78 -15.56 -7.21
N ARG A 22 9.00 -15.34 -7.73
CA ARG A 22 10.23 -15.54 -6.93
C ARG A 22 10.32 -14.55 -5.77
N HIS A 23 9.99 -13.28 -6.01
CA HIS A 23 9.99 -12.27 -4.96
C HIS A 23 9.00 -12.62 -3.84
N ILE A 24 7.74 -12.94 -4.20
CA ILE A 24 6.72 -13.33 -3.21
C ILE A 24 7.11 -14.60 -2.47
N ARG A 25 7.62 -15.61 -3.18
CA ARG A 25 8.12 -16.82 -2.50
C ARG A 25 9.23 -16.48 -1.50
N GLY A 26 10.07 -15.49 -1.80
CA GLY A 26 11.10 -14.98 -0.89
C GLY A 26 10.54 -14.39 0.40
N LEU A 27 9.35 -13.79 0.37
CA LEU A 27 8.69 -13.29 1.58
C LEU A 27 8.30 -14.41 2.56
N PHE A 28 8.20 -15.65 2.06
CA PHE A 28 7.87 -16.84 2.86
C PHE A 28 9.10 -17.71 3.17
N ASP A 29 10.30 -17.34 2.74
CA ASP A 29 11.51 -18.18 2.86
C ASP A 29 11.86 -18.56 4.32
N GLU A 30 11.68 -17.61 5.22
CA GLU A 30 11.94 -17.78 6.65
C GLU A 30 10.65 -18.06 7.45
N SER A 31 9.51 -18.14 6.76
CA SER A 31 8.22 -18.34 7.39
C SER A 31 7.97 -19.84 7.66
N ASP A 32 7.39 -20.10 8.79
CA ASP A 32 6.89 -21.44 9.13
C ASP A 32 5.43 -21.63 8.67
N ALA A 33 4.87 -22.81 8.97
CA ALA A 33 3.51 -23.16 8.62
C ALA A 33 2.47 -22.18 9.19
N LEU A 34 2.72 -21.60 10.37
CA LEU A 34 1.80 -20.66 11.01
C LEU A 34 1.74 -19.33 10.27
N MET A 35 2.89 -18.77 9.85
CA MET A 35 2.95 -17.55 9.05
C MET A 35 2.30 -17.75 7.68
N GLN A 36 2.55 -18.88 7.04
CA GLN A 36 1.92 -19.25 5.76
C GLN A 36 0.39 -19.41 5.90
N GLN A 37 -0.09 -19.94 7.03
CA GLN A 37 -1.52 -20.04 7.26
C GLN A 37 -2.16 -18.66 7.49
N ILE A 38 -1.51 -17.77 8.25
CA ILE A 38 -1.96 -16.38 8.41
C ILE A 38 -2.08 -15.68 7.05
N ALA A 39 -1.06 -15.82 6.20
CA ALA A 39 -1.08 -15.24 4.86
C ALA A 39 -2.20 -15.81 3.99
N TYR A 40 -2.40 -17.12 4.00
CA TYR A 40 -3.47 -17.77 3.26
C TYR A 40 -4.86 -17.30 3.71
N ASP A 41 -5.11 -17.27 5.02
CA ASP A 41 -6.39 -16.83 5.58
C ASP A 41 -6.64 -15.34 5.33
N LEU A 42 -5.59 -14.52 5.28
CA LEU A 42 -5.69 -13.12 4.85
C LEU A 42 -6.08 -13.02 3.37
N ILE A 43 -5.40 -13.75 2.47
CA ILE A 43 -5.68 -13.74 1.03
C ILE A 43 -7.13 -14.15 0.75
N THR A 44 -7.63 -15.12 1.48
CA THR A 44 -9.00 -15.65 1.36
C THR A 44 -10.03 -14.85 2.18
N GLY A 45 -9.60 -13.82 2.92
CA GLY A 45 -10.46 -12.91 3.67
C GLY A 45 -11.05 -13.48 4.96
N GLN A 46 -10.42 -14.52 5.55
CA GLN A 46 -10.85 -15.20 6.78
C GLN A 46 -10.46 -14.39 8.03
N ASN A 47 -11.07 -13.21 8.22
CA ASN A 47 -10.68 -12.28 9.27
C ASN A 47 -10.75 -12.88 10.70
N VAL A 48 -11.65 -13.80 10.97
CA VAL A 48 -11.77 -14.48 12.28
C VAL A 48 -10.56 -15.41 12.52
N GLU A 49 -10.11 -16.11 11.48
CA GLU A 49 -8.94 -16.98 11.58
C GLU A 49 -7.65 -16.17 11.67
N VAL A 50 -7.50 -15.09 10.91
CA VAL A 50 -6.35 -14.17 11.03
C VAL A 50 -6.25 -13.58 12.43
N ASP A 51 -7.38 -13.14 13.02
CA ASP A 51 -7.45 -12.72 14.43
C ASP A 51 -6.91 -13.79 15.37
N ARG A 52 -7.48 -14.99 15.30
CA ARG A 52 -7.12 -16.12 16.17
C ARG A 52 -5.65 -16.52 16.01
N LEU A 53 -5.17 -16.66 14.76
CA LEU A 53 -3.80 -17.10 14.48
C LEU A 53 -2.76 -16.05 14.85
N THR A 54 -3.08 -14.76 14.74
CA THR A 54 -2.19 -13.68 15.19
C THR A 54 -1.99 -13.75 16.71
N GLN A 55 -3.06 -13.95 17.47
CA GLN A 55 -2.96 -14.16 18.94
C GLN A 55 -2.19 -15.42 19.29
N GLU A 56 -2.44 -16.51 18.58
CA GLU A 56 -1.71 -17.77 18.76
C GLU A 56 -0.21 -17.59 18.52
N ALA A 57 0.18 -16.92 17.42
CA ALA A 57 1.57 -16.65 17.08
C ALA A 57 2.26 -15.80 18.16
N LEU A 58 1.61 -14.73 18.64
CA LEU A 58 2.12 -13.95 19.78
C LEU A 58 2.28 -14.80 21.03
N GLY A 59 1.31 -15.68 21.32
CA GLY A 59 1.36 -16.62 22.46
C GLY A 59 2.47 -17.65 22.35
N GLN A 60 2.89 -18.03 21.14
CA GLN A 60 4.02 -18.92 20.86
C GLN A 60 5.38 -18.19 20.88
N GLY A 61 5.39 -16.87 21.05
CA GLY A 61 6.59 -16.07 21.17
C GLY A 61 7.14 -15.49 19.86
N TYR A 62 6.35 -15.52 18.77
CA TYR A 62 6.72 -14.79 17.56
C TYR A 62 6.73 -13.29 17.83
N SER A 63 7.68 -12.58 17.23
CA SER A 63 7.70 -11.11 17.28
C SER A 63 6.56 -10.52 16.45
N ALA A 64 6.05 -9.36 16.87
CA ALA A 64 5.03 -8.65 16.10
C ALA A 64 5.51 -8.31 14.67
N GLU A 65 6.80 -8.01 14.51
CA GLU A 65 7.45 -7.75 13.22
C GLU A 65 7.40 -9.00 12.32
N THR A 66 7.78 -10.18 12.84
CA THR A 66 7.72 -11.43 12.08
C THR A 66 6.30 -11.74 11.60
N ILE A 67 5.29 -11.56 12.46
CA ILE A 67 3.89 -11.81 12.10
C ILE A 67 3.42 -10.82 11.06
N LEU A 68 3.81 -9.54 11.22
CA LEU A 68 3.49 -8.49 10.26
C LEU A 68 4.09 -8.79 8.89
N ASP A 69 5.41 -9.02 8.82
CA ASP A 69 6.14 -9.13 7.54
C ASP A 69 5.83 -10.44 6.83
N ASN A 70 5.99 -11.58 7.53
CA ASN A 70 5.92 -12.91 6.91
C ASN A 70 4.49 -13.46 6.83
N GLY A 71 3.56 -12.93 7.62
CA GLY A 71 2.15 -13.30 7.58
C GLY A 71 1.30 -12.29 6.82
N LEU A 72 1.14 -11.10 7.38
CA LEU A 72 0.15 -10.13 6.91
C LEU A 72 0.59 -9.39 5.65
N ILE A 73 1.79 -8.78 5.62
CA ILE A 73 2.31 -8.05 4.45
C ILE A 73 2.56 -9.00 3.28
N ALA A 74 3.12 -10.19 3.55
CA ALA A 74 3.32 -11.20 2.52
C ALA A 74 1.98 -11.62 1.87
N GLY A 75 0.92 -11.83 2.67
CA GLY A 75 -0.42 -12.11 2.17
C GLY A 75 -0.99 -10.96 1.33
N MET A 76 -0.86 -9.71 1.80
CA MET A 76 -1.33 -8.53 1.06
C MET A 76 -0.57 -8.31 -0.25
N ALA A 77 0.70 -8.69 -0.34
CA ALA A 77 1.46 -8.63 -1.59
C ALA A 77 0.85 -9.55 -2.67
N VAL A 78 0.42 -10.76 -2.28
CA VAL A 78 -0.32 -11.69 -3.17
C VAL A 78 -1.65 -11.08 -3.60
N VAL A 79 -2.43 -10.55 -2.66
CA VAL A 79 -3.70 -9.86 -2.95
C VAL A 79 -3.51 -8.75 -3.97
N GLY A 80 -2.48 -7.93 -3.79
CA GLY A 80 -2.17 -6.82 -4.70
C GLY A 80 -1.87 -7.28 -6.12
N ILE A 81 -1.06 -8.30 -6.31
CA ILE A 81 -0.74 -8.85 -7.63
C ILE A 81 -1.99 -9.46 -8.28
N LYS A 82 -2.76 -10.25 -7.54
CA LYS A 82 -4.01 -10.84 -8.05
C LYS A 82 -5.01 -9.75 -8.49
N PHE A 83 -5.09 -8.66 -7.74
CA PHE A 83 -5.93 -7.52 -8.08
C PHE A 83 -5.45 -6.80 -9.35
N ARG A 84 -4.14 -6.47 -9.44
CA ARG A 84 -3.53 -5.86 -10.62
C ARG A 84 -3.73 -6.71 -11.88
N ASP A 85 -3.62 -8.03 -11.76
CA ASP A 85 -3.73 -8.98 -12.87
C ASP A 85 -5.19 -9.36 -13.17
N ASN A 86 -6.19 -8.68 -12.54
CA ASN A 86 -7.63 -8.89 -12.70
C ASN A 86 -8.09 -10.33 -12.36
N ILE A 87 -7.40 -11.02 -11.46
CA ILE A 87 -7.76 -12.34 -10.94
C ILE A 87 -8.80 -12.21 -9.83
N ILE A 88 -8.68 -11.14 -9.02
CA ILE A 88 -9.65 -10.73 -8.01
C ILE A 88 -10.08 -9.29 -8.26
N PHE A 89 -11.18 -8.89 -7.64
CA PHE A 89 -11.79 -7.57 -7.80
C PHE A 89 -11.93 -6.86 -6.46
N VAL A 90 -12.52 -5.66 -6.44
CA VAL A 90 -12.63 -4.82 -5.24
C VAL A 90 -13.24 -5.56 -4.03
N PRO A 91 -14.31 -6.38 -4.16
CA PRO A 91 -14.86 -7.09 -3.00
C PRO A 91 -13.86 -8.00 -2.29
N GLU A 92 -13.04 -8.74 -3.05
CA GLU A 92 -12.02 -9.64 -2.49
C GLU A 92 -10.91 -8.84 -1.78
N VAL A 93 -10.50 -7.71 -2.35
CA VAL A 93 -9.53 -6.80 -1.68
C VAL A 93 -10.08 -6.26 -0.37
N LEU A 94 -11.39 -5.89 -0.32
CA LEU A 94 -12.02 -5.41 0.89
C LEU A 94 -12.06 -6.45 2.02
N VAL A 95 -12.31 -7.72 1.70
CA VAL A 95 -12.32 -8.78 2.72
C VAL A 95 -10.91 -9.13 3.19
N ALA A 96 -9.90 -9.10 2.29
CA ALA A 96 -8.50 -9.25 2.66
C ALA A 96 -8.02 -8.09 3.56
N ALA A 97 -8.36 -6.85 3.23
CA ALA A 97 -8.05 -5.67 4.05
C ALA A 97 -8.71 -5.74 5.44
N ARG A 98 -9.93 -6.29 5.53
CA ARG A 98 -10.59 -6.56 6.83
C ARG A 98 -9.81 -7.59 7.63
N ALA A 99 -9.32 -8.65 7.00
CA ALA A 99 -8.50 -9.67 7.64
C ALA A 99 -7.16 -9.08 8.12
N MET A 100 -6.49 -8.25 7.30
CA MET A 100 -5.31 -7.47 7.69
C MET A 100 -5.57 -6.65 8.96
N LYS A 101 -6.67 -5.88 8.97
CA LYS A 101 -7.04 -5.06 10.12
C LYS A 101 -7.25 -5.90 11.39
N ALA A 102 -7.81 -7.10 11.27
CA ALA A 102 -8.03 -7.98 12.42
C ALA A 102 -6.69 -8.40 13.08
N GLY A 103 -5.68 -8.75 12.30
CA GLY A 103 -4.33 -9.03 12.81
C GLY A 103 -3.65 -7.78 13.42
N MET A 104 -3.75 -6.64 12.75
CA MET A 104 -3.13 -5.39 13.20
C MET A 104 -3.61 -4.90 14.56
N VAL A 105 -4.83 -5.22 14.98
CA VAL A 105 -5.36 -4.85 16.31
C VAL A 105 -4.41 -5.22 17.45
N TYR A 106 -3.72 -6.36 17.34
CA TYR A 106 -2.79 -6.84 18.34
C TYR A 106 -1.36 -6.38 18.09
N LEU A 107 -0.99 -6.20 16.85
CA LEU A 107 0.39 -5.85 16.44
C LEU A 107 0.69 -4.37 16.64
N ASP A 108 -0.24 -3.47 16.28
CA ASP A 108 -0.03 -2.01 16.33
C ASP A 108 0.45 -1.51 17.71
N PRO A 109 -0.15 -1.92 18.85
CA PRO A 109 0.33 -1.48 20.16
C PRO A 109 1.75 -1.97 20.49
N ILE A 110 2.09 -3.19 20.06
CA ILE A 110 3.40 -3.80 20.32
C ILE A 110 4.47 -3.13 19.45
N LEU A 111 4.21 -2.95 18.16
CA LEU A 111 5.12 -2.29 17.21
C LEU A 111 5.39 -0.85 17.64
N SER A 112 4.35 -0.09 17.98
CA SER A 112 4.48 1.28 18.48
C SER A 112 5.32 1.36 19.75
N ALA A 113 5.13 0.42 20.69
CA ALA A 113 5.90 0.38 21.95
C ALA A 113 7.37 -0.04 21.72
N SER A 114 7.65 -0.81 20.66
CA SER A 114 8.99 -1.28 20.31
C SER A 114 9.81 -0.27 19.52
N GLY A 115 9.23 0.88 19.13
CA GLY A 115 9.88 1.88 18.28
C GLY A 115 10.13 1.41 16.84
N ILE A 116 9.42 0.39 16.40
CA ILE A 116 9.47 -0.06 15.00
C ILE A 116 8.69 0.94 14.16
N GLU A 117 9.40 1.62 13.28
CA GLU A 117 8.82 2.61 12.38
C GLU A 117 8.10 1.93 11.21
N PRO A 118 6.97 2.50 10.73
CA PRO A 118 6.33 2.04 9.49
C PRO A 118 7.28 2.27 8.31
N LEU A 119 6.99 1.66 7.16
CA LEU A 119 7.75 1.91 5.91
C LEU A 119 7.78 3.39 5.51
N GLY A 120 6.80 4.13 5.94
CA GLY A 120 6.67 5.57 5.75
C GLY A 120 5.28 6.05 6.12
N ILE A 121 5.13 7.37 6.25
CA ILE A 121 3.87 8.03 6.55
C ILE A 121 3.36 8.71 5.29
N VAL A 122 2.12 8.40 4.91
CA VAL A 122 1.45 8.90 3.72
C VAL A 122 0.20 9.68 4.12
N VAL A 123 0.03 10.88 3.58
CA VAL A 123 -1.24 11.61 3.61
C VAL A 123 -1.96 11.37 2.28
N MET A 124 -3.25 11.03 2.32
CA MET A 124 -4.07 10.81 1.13
C MET A 124 -5.33 11.65 1.17
N GLY A 125 -5.71 12.24 0.04
CA GLY A 125 -6.97 12.99 -0.06
C GLY A 125 -7.46 13.12 -1.50
N THR A 126 -8.76 13.32 -1.67
CA THR A 126 -9.34 13.71 -2.95
C THR A 126 -9.40 15.22 -3.01
N VAL A 127 -8.90 15.80 -4.09
CA VAL A 127 -8.74 17.26 -4.25
C VAL A 127 -10.06 18.01 -4.18
N LYS A 128 -9.98 19.31 -3.88
CA LYS A 128 -11.13 20.22 -3.77
C LYS A 128 -12.07 20.13 -4.98
N GLY A 129 -13.36 20.03 -4.67
CA GLY A 129 -14.44 19.95 -5.65
C GLY A 129 -14.68 18.55 -6.19
N ASP A 130 -13.91 17.55 -5.78
CA ASP A 130 -14.10 16.16 -6.16
C ASP A 130 -14.58 15.33 -4.96
N LEU A 131 -15.63 14.52 -5.15
CA LEU A 131 -16.25 13.69 -4.11
C LEU A 131 -16.03 12.18 -4.32
N HIS A 132 -15.25 11.81 -5.33
CA HIS A 132 -14.96 10.42 -5.65
C HIS A 132 -13.86 9.88 -4.74
N ASP A 133 -14.11 8.76 -4.08
CA ASP A 133 -13.20 8.20 -3.08
C ASP A 133 -12.88 6.71 -3.27
N ILE A 134 -13.58 5.99 -4.15
CA ILE A 134 -13.42 4.54 -4.29
C ILE A 134 -11.96 4.19 -4.63
N GLY A 135 -11.38 4.81 -5.64
CA GLY A 135 -9.99 4.58 -6.05
C GLY A 135 -8.99 4.96 -4.95
N LYS A 136 -9.21 6.13 -4.31
CA LYS A 136 -8.40 6.60 -3.19
C LYS A 136 -8.43 5.61 -2.01
N ASN A 137 -9.61 5.16 -1.63
CA ASN A 137 -9.77 4.22 -0.52
C ASN A 137 -9.11 2.87 -0.81
N LEU A 138 -9.12 2.43 -2.07
CA LEU A 138 -8.41 1.23 -2.48
C LEU A 138 -6.88 1.40 -2.36
N CYS A 139 -6.34 2.55 -2.80
CA CYS A 139 -4.92 2.89 -2.62
C CYS A 139 -4.55 2.90 -1.13
N ILE A 140 -5.37 3.52 -0.27
CA ILE A 140 -5.15 3.56 1.19
C ILE A 140 -5.10 2.15 1.78
N MET A 141 -6.03 1.27 1.39
CA MET A 141 -6.02 -0.12 1.86
C MET A 141 -4.75 -0.87 1.45
N MET A 142 -4.33 -0.70 0.20
CA MET A 142 -3.13 -1.35 -0.33
C MET A 142 -1.85 -0.80 0.31
N LEU A 143 -1.75 0.51 0.53
CA LEU A 143 -0.62 1.13 1.23
C LEU A 143 -0.53 0.62 2.69
N ARG A 144 -1.66 0.63 3.43
CA ARG A 144 -1.70 0.09 4.79
C ARG A 144 -1.33 -1.39 4.83
N GLY A 145 -1.88 -2.17 3.89
CA GLY A 145 -1.54 -3.59 3.73
C GLY A 145 -0.08 -3.85 3.34
N SER A 146 0.62 -2.83 2.89
CA SER A 146 2.05 -2.90 2.54
C SER A 146 2.97 -2.31 3.62
N GLY A 147 2.46 -1.99 4.82
CA GLY A 147 3.26 -1.52 5.94
C GLY A 147 3.42 0.00 6.07
N PHE A 148 2.64 0.79 5.31
CA PHE A 148 2.61 2.26 5.47
C PHE A 148 1.59 2.69 6.52
N THR A 149 1.89 3.76 7.26
CA THR A 149 0.88 4.52 7.99
C THR A 149 0.22 5.51 7.03
N VAL A 150 -1.11 5.49 6.93
CA VAL A 150 -1.84 6.36 5.98
C VAL A 150 -2.91 7.18 6.72
N HIS A 151 -2.81 8.50 6.58
CA HIS A 151 -3.78 9.48 7.06
C HIS A 151 -4.69 9.89 5.89
N ASP A 152 -5.99 9.62 6.04
CA ASP A 152 -7.01 9.89 5.02
C ASP A 152 -7.74 11.19 5.33
N LEU A 153 -7.62 12.18 4.46
CA LEU A 153 -8.31 13.47 4.57
C LEU A 153 -9.72 13.47 3.96
N GLY A 154 -10.15 12.33 3.42
CA GLY A 154 -11.46 12.23 2.79
C GLY A 154 -11.50 12.84 1.40
N VAL A 155 -12.57 13.60 1.14
CA VAL A 155 -12.89 14.19 -0.18
C VAL A 155 -13.02 15.71 -0.08
N ASP A 156 -13.00 16.41 -1.22
CA ASP A 156 -13.11 17.87 -1.29
C ASP A 156 -12.04 18.60 -0.44
N THR A 157 -10.84 18.03 -0.36
CA THR A 157 -9.75 18.51 0.47
C THR A 157 -9.08 19.73 -0.17
N LYS A 158 -8.93 20.80 0.60
CA LYS A 158 -8.28 22.04 0.16
C LYS A 158 -6.76 21.94 0.24
N PRO A 159 -6.00 22.76 -0.54
CA PRO A 159 -4.54 22.80 -0.46
C PRO A 159 -3.99 22.98 0.96
N GLU A 160 -4.60 23.85 1.74
CA GLU A 160 -4.15 24.16 3.11
C GLU A 160 -4.30 22.94 4.04
N GLU A 161 -5.37 22.17 3.87
CA GLU A 161 -5.64 20.95 4.65
C GLU A 161 -4.62 19.85 4.36
N PHE A 162 -4.12 19.76 3.12
CA PHE A 162 -3.01 18.87 2.77
C PHE A 162 -1.69 19.30 3.42
N ILE A 163 -1.38 20.60 3.41
CA ILE A 163 -0.18 21.13 4.04
C ILE A 163 -0.20 20.89 5.56
N ASP A 164 -1.32 21.24 6.21
CA ASP A 164 -1.48 21.06 7.64
C ASP A 164 -1.31 19.59 8.04
N ALA A 165 -1.91 18.66 7.30
CA ALA A 165 -1.81 17.24 7.59
C ALA A 165 -0.39 16.68 7.35
N VAL A 166 0.32 17.13 6.31
CA VAL A 166 1.71 16.74 6.08
C VAL A 166 2.59 17.18 7.26
N LEU A 167 2.40 18.41 7.74
CA LEU A 167 3.13 18.93 8.90
C LEU A 167 2.77 18.21 10.19
N GLU A 168 1.47 18.04 10.46
CA GLU A 168 0.97 17.43 11.69
C GLU A 168 1.47 15.99 11.87
N HIS A 169 1.50 15.22 10.76
CA HIS A 169 1.84 13.81 10.81
C HIS A 169 3.28 13.52 10.41
N GLY A 170 4.06 14.51 9.97
CA GLY A 170 5.41 14.31 9.47
C GLY A 170 5.43 13.41 8.21
N ALA A 171 4.45 13.55 7.33
CA ALA A 171 4.30 12.67 6.19
C ALA A 171 5.38 12.91 5.14
N GLN A 172 6.01 11.82 4.69
CA GLN A 172 7.03 11.86 3.64
C GLN A 172 6.42 11.79 2.23
N VAL A 173 5.18 11.29 2.12
CA VAL A 173 4.47 11.16 0.84
C VAL A 173 3.07 11.77 0.96
N LEU A 174 2.71 12.56 -0.04
CA LEU A 174 1.36 13.06 -0.26
C LEU A 174 0.77 12.38 -1.49
N GLY A 175 -0.40 11.77 -1.36
CA GLY A 175 -1.17 11.20 -2.46
C GLY A 175 -2.45 12.01 -2.72
N MET A 176 -2.63 12.44 -3.96
CA MET A 176 -3.84 13.16 -4.38
C MET A 176 -4.63 12.37 -5.41
N SER A 177 -5.97 12.36 -5.28
CA SER A 177 -6.86 11.75 -6.27
C SER A 177 -7.82 12.76 -6.89
N ALA A 178 -8.16 12.57 -8.17
CA ALA A 178 -9.23 13.26 -8.87
C ALA A 178 -9.85 12.33 -9.93
N LEU A 179 -11.17 12.39 -10.09
CA LEU A 179 -11.87 11.62 -11.12
C LEU A 179 -12.44 12.50 -12.25
N LEU A 180 -12.63 13.79 -12.02
CA LEU A 180 -13.19 14.71 -13.00
C LEU A 180 -12.10 15.56 -13.63
N THR A 181 -12.16 15.71 -14.95
CA THR A 181 -11.24 16.62 -15.68
C THR A 181 -11.33 18.07 -15.20
N THR A 182 -12.48 18.45 -14.64
CA THR A 182 -12.71 19.78 -14.05
C THR A 182 -12.05 19.98 -12.70
N THR A 183 -11.72 18.90 -11.98
CA THR A 183 -11.07 18.93 -10.66
C THR A 183 -9.57 18.67 -10.70
N MET A 184 -9.06 18.02 -11.76
CA MET A 184 -7.63 17.79 -11.99
C MET A 184 -6.75 19.03 -11.79
N PRO A 185 -7.12 20.26 -12.26
CA PRO A 185 -6.29 21.45 -12.03
C PRO A 185 -6.07 21.79 -10.54
N ASN A 186 -6.90 21.30 -9.63
CA ASN A 186 -6.69 21.51 -8.19
C ASN A 186 -5.49 20.74 -7.64
N MET A 187 -5.02 19.68 -8.31
CA MET A 187 -3.75 19.03 -7.98
C MET A 187 -2.58 19.99 -8.17
N GLY A 188 -2.48 20.64 -9.35
CA GLY A 188 -1.46 21.64 -9.62
C GLY A 188 -1.53 22.84 -8.66
N ARG A 189 -2.75 23.26 -8.27
CA ARG A 189 -2.92 24.33 -7.26
C ARG A 189 -2.43 23.90 -5.88
N THR A 190 -2.62 22.64 -5.52
CA THR A 190 -2.11 22.08 -4.26
C THR A 190 -0.58 22.02 -4.30
N ILE A 191 0.02 21.57 -5.39
CA ILE A 191 1.49 21.57 -5.57
C ILE A 191 2.04 22.99 -5.45
N GLN A 192 1.42 23.97 -6.13
CA GLN A 192 1.81 25.38 -6.03
C GLN A 192 1.71 25.91 -4.59
N ALA A 193 0.70 25.49 -3.83
CA ALA A 193 0.58 25.88 -2.41
C ALA A 193 1.73 25.32 -1.56
N PHE A 194 2.22 24.11 -1.84
CA PHE A 194 3.43 23.57 -1.19
C PHE A 194 4.69 24.35 -1.60
N GLU A 195 4.81 24.80 -2.86
CA GLU A 195 5.91 25.67 -3.32
C GLU A 195 5.87 27.02 -2.60
N ASP A 196 4.70 27.67 -2.56
CA ASP A 196 4.49 28.95 -1.90
C ASP A 196 4.78 28.90 -0.40
N ALA A 197 4.53 27.74 0.24
CA ALA A 197 4.86 27.46 1.63
C ALA A 197 6.34 27.08 1.84
N GLY A 198 7.13 26.89 0.79
CA GLY A 198 8.54 26.45 0.85
C GLY A 198 8.70 24.97 1.26
N MET A 199 7.67 24.17 1.10
CA MET A 199 7.62 22.75 1.54
C MET A 199 7.68 21.75 0.40
N ARG A 200 7.76 22.19 -0.86
CA ARG A 200 7.70 21.28 -2.03
C ARG A 200 8.78 20.18 -2.00
N ASP A 201 9.96 20.51 -1.53
CA ASP A 201 11.10 19.57 -1.48
C ASP A 201 11.07 18.64 -0.25
N GLU A 202 10.24 18.94 0.74
CA GLU A 202 10.15 18.18 1.99
C GLU A 202 9.20 16.98 1.90
N VAL A 203 8.32 16.95 0.87
CA VAL A 203 7.33 15.88 0.67
C VAL A 203 7.34 15.38 -0.78
N ARG A 204 7.21 14.07 -0.96
CA ARG A 204 7.03 13.46 -2.27
C ARG A 204 5.55 13.46 -2.62
N ILE A 205 5.20 14.01 -3.78
CA ILE A 205 3.80 14.17 -4.21
C ILE A 205 3.50 13.19 -5.33
N MET A 206 2.58 12.27 -5.08
CA MET A 206 2.06 11.34 -6.08
C MET A 206 0.59 11.65 -6.40
N VAL A 207 0.21 11.42 -7.65
CA VAL A 207 -1.15 11.68 -8.14
C VAL A 207 -1.75 10.45 -8.80
N GLY A 208 -3.07 10.33 -8.77
CA GLY A 208 -3.79 9.23 -9.40
C GLY A 208 -5.24 9.57 -9.67
N GLY A 209 -5.86 8.74 -10.51
CA GLY A 209 -7.26 8.87 -10.93
C GLY A 209 -7.45 8.54 -12.40
N ALA A 210 -8.65 8.06 -12.76
CA ALA A 210 -8.91 7.52 -14.10
C ALA A 210 -8.62 8.48 -15.28
N PRO A 211 -8.83 9.82 -15.17
CA PRO A 211 -8.54 10.73 -16.28
C PRO A 211 -7.07 11.18 -16.36
N LEU A 212 -6.23 10.81 -15.35
CA LEU A 212 -4.83 11.20 -15.29
C LEU A 212 -3.94 10.28 -16.12
N ASN A 213 -2.78 10.79 -16.47
CA ASN A 213 -1.68 10.06 -17.10
C ASN A 213 -0.33 10.63 -16.65
N GLN A 214 0.77 10.00 -17.06
CA GLN A 214 2.12 10.43 -16.68
C GLN A 214 2.44 11.85 -17.20
N GLU A 215 2.06 12.18 -18.43
CA GLU A 215 2.30 13.51 -19.02
C GLU A 215 1.68 14.63 -18.18
N PHE A 216 0.42 14.45 -17.75
CA PHE A 216 -0.24 15.42 -16.88
C PHE A 216 0.41 15.51 -15.49
N SER A 217 0.90 14.39 -14.94
CA SER A 217 1.66 14.34 -13.70
C SER A 217 2.97 15.15 -13.81
N ASP A 218 3.70 14.96 -14.89
CA ASP A 218 4.96 15.66 -15.16
C ASP A 218 4.73 17.17 -15.37
N ASP A 219 3.71 17.54 -16.14
CA ASP A 219 3.35 18.94 -16.43
C ASP A 219 2.98 19.73 -15.17
N MET A 220 2.33 19.09 -14.19
CA MET A 220 1.95 19.78 -12.94
C MET A 220 3.05 19.77 -11.88
N GLY A 221 4.17 19.07 -12.10
CA GLY A 221 5.31 19.03 -11.19
C GLY A 221 5.14 18.07 -10.02
N SER A 222 4.32 17.00 -10.15
CA SER A 222 4.28 15.91 -9.16
C SER A 222 5.48 14.97 -9.32
N ASP A 223 5.79 14.18 -8.27
CA ASP A 223 6.92 13.24 -8.28
C ASP A 223 6.56 11.90 -8.95
N GLY A 224 5.27 11.67 -9.25
CA GLY A 224 4.87 10.50 -10.00
C GLY A 224 3.35 10.28 -10.09
N TYR A 225 2.99 9.42 -11.04
CA TYR A 225 1.63 9.00 -11.34
C TYR A 225 1.43 7.51 -11.03
N GLY A 226 0.40 7.20 -10.24
CA GLY A 226 -0.07 5.86 -9.96
C GLY A 226 -1.31 5.55 -10.78
N LYS A 227 -1.22 4.62 -11.73
CA LYS A 227 -2.34 4.24 -12.62
C LYS A 227 -3.40 3.41 -11.93
N ASP A 228 -3.01 2.66 -10.90
CA ASP A 228 -3.86 1.79 -10.09
C ASP A 228 -3.34 1.69 -8.64
N ALA A 229 -4.05 0.94 -7.80
CA ALA A 229 -3.72 0.85 -6.38
C ALA A 229 -2.40 0.12 -6.08
N MET A 230 -2.01 -0.85 -6.92
CA MET A 230 -0.70 -1.52 -6.78
C MET A 230 0.43 -0.62 -7.24
N ASP A 231 0.22 0.09 -8.34
CA ASP A 231 1.19 1.07 -8.83
C ASP A 231 1.39 2.22 -7.82
N CYS A 232 0.33 2.59 -7.10
CA CYS A 232 0.41 3.55 -5.98
C CYS A 232 1.37 3.07 -4.88
N VAL A 233 1.31 1.79 -4.48
CA VAL A 233 2.23 1.19 -3.49
C VAL A 233 3.67 1.17 -4.01
N THR A 234 3.85 0.70 -5.23
CA THR A 234 5.16 0.64 -5.91
C THR A 234 5.78 2.03 -6.02
N LEU A 235 4.97 3.02 -6.40
CA LEU A 235 5.38 4.42 -6.50
C LEU A 235 5.79 4.99 -5.13
N ALA A 236 5.01 4.77 -4.08
CA ALA A 236 5.33 5.23 -2.73
C ALA A 236 6.67 4.64 -2.25
N LYS A 237 6.90 3.33 -2.43
CA LYS A 237 8.17 2.67 -2.10
C LYS A 237 9.33 3.29 -2.89
N ARG A 238 9.17 3.49 -4.19
CA ARG A 238 10.18 4.11 -5.06
C ARG A 238 10.53 5.54 -4.62
N LEU A 239 9.53 6.35 -4.31
CA LEU A 239 9.73 7.74 -3.88
C LEU A 239 10.48 7.85 -2.55
N LEU A 240 10.39 6.83 -1.70
CA LEU A 240 11.11 6.73 -0.43
C LEU A 240 12.42 5.94 -0.53
N GLY A 241 12.78 5.46 -1.72
CA GLY A 241 14.02 4.67 -1.90
C GLY A 241 13.99 3.28 -1.24
N LEU A 242 12.79 2.72 -1.02
CA LEU A 242 12.58 1.43 -0.37
C LEU A 242 12.51 0.25 -1.36
N GLU A 243 12.56 0.49 -2.65
CA GLU A 243 12.63 -0.57 -3.66
C GLU A 243 14.06 -1.06 -3.83
N GLU A 244 14.27 -2.36 -3.70
CA GLU A 244 15.34 -3.02 -4.43
C GLU A 244 14.99 -2.94 -5.92
N ILE A 245 15.67 -2.05 -6.65
CA ILE A 245 15.51 -1.93 -8.10
C ILE A 245 15.85 -3.30 -8.70
N PRO A 246 14.92 -4.07 -9.27
CA PRO A 246 15.28 -5.20 -10.08
C PRO A 246 16.08 -4.63 -11.25
N LYS A 247 17.39 -4.90 -11.30
CA LYS A 247 18.19 -4.54 -12.47
C LYS A 247 17.45 -5.04 -13.70
N ALA A 248 17.05 -4.10 -14.57
CA ALA A 248 16.46 -4.43 -15.86
C ALA A 248 17.34 -5.49 -16.51
N ALA A 249 16.75 -6.63 -16.87
CA ALA A 249 17.45 -7.63 -17.64
C ALA A 249 17.94 -6.93 -18.93
N PRO A 250 19.22 -7.11 -19.32
CA PRO A 250 19.72 -6.53 -20.56
C PRO A 250 18.83 -7.01 -21.70
N ALA A 251 18.38 -6.06 -22.53
CA ALA A 251 17.65 -6.37 -23.74
C ALA A 251 18.43 -7.44 -24.52
N ALA A 252 17.79 -8.56 -24.78
CA ALA A 252 18.36 -9.60 -25.64
C ALA A 252 18.57 -8.99 -27.04
N THR A 253 19.82 -8.86 -27.42
CA THR A 253 20.28 -8.53 -28.78
C THR A 253 20.02 -9.69 -29.72
#